data_c4a922752654e7afb2677c3b140dd48a
#
_entry.id   c4a922752654e7afb2677c3b140dd48a
#
_cell.length_a   1.000
_cell.length_b   1.000
_cell.length_c   1.000
_cell.angle_alpha   90.00
_cell.angle_beta   90.00
_cell.angle_gamma   90.00
#
_symmetry.space_group_name_H-M   'P 1'
#
loop_
_entity.id
_entity.type
_entity.pdbx_description
1 polymer ?
#
loop_
_entity_poly.entity_id
_entity_poly.type
_entity_poly.pdbx_seq_one_letter_code
_entity_poly.pdbx_strand_id
1 'polypeptide(L)'
;MDLPLTYKFQGWNIQYDLRRSINTVASNPTKTKCLVFVHGTPWSSIVFKPIIEALLAKGPYQILVYDLPGYGQSQAYNPDTNTTTSKADFPGDTSVKFQATTLAELLKHVDLDGKGSNPAPAIIAHDIAGTIVLRAHLLHDCNFDTILMAESNCVLPWGDGFYKLARSEPQTFVKLPPKILEAVVRAVIQSACHDVKVLETAGWEDALANPWVDADGAGGGDRQRSFVRQIAQADDGDVAEMLEGGLYARVRCDVKIVWGEEDQWIPRARIEETIQRLGSSVKQTAFIPNAGHLVMLDQPERFAIEVFDWLIRYETPKCFIDI
;
A
#
# COMPACT_ATOMS: atom_id res chain seq x y z
N MET A 1 13.87 -1.90 -6.57
CA MET A 1 13.54 -3.26 -6.06
C MET A 1 12.95 -4.03 -7.21
N ASP A 2 13.48 -5.20 -7.55
CA ASP A 2 12.99 -6.01 -8.67
C ASP A 2 11.88 -6.95 -8.21
N LEU A 3 10.85 -7.15 -9.06
CA LEU A 3 9.70 -8.02 -8.83
C LEU A 3 9.63 -9.04 -9.98
N PRO A 4 10.34 -10.17 -9.87
CA PRO A 4 10.59 -11.07 -11.00
C PRO A 4 9.41 -11.99 -11.36
N LEU A 5 8.39 -12.08 -10.49
CA LEU A 5 7.24 -12.97 -10.69
C LEU A 5 6.05 -12.18 -11.23
N THR A 6 5.22 -12.85 -12.05
CA THR A 6 4.04 -12.24 -12.65
C THR A 6 2.80 -13.05 -12.34
N TYR A 7 1.78 -12.40 -11.76
CA TYR A 7 0.43 -12.92 -11.62
C TYR A 7 -0.50 -12.20 -12.60
N LYS A 8 -1.20 -12.96 -13.44
CA LYS A 8 -2.15 -12.40 -14.41
C LYS A 8 -3.56 -12.41 -13.82
N PHE A 9 -4.17 -11.24 -13.75
CA PHE A 9 -5.53 -11.09 -13.23
C PHE A 9 -6.29 -10.02 -14.00
N GLN A 10 -7.41 -10.38 -14.59
CA GLN A 10 -8.35 -9.49 -15.31
C GLN A 10 -7.66 -8.49 -16.25
N GLY A 11 -6.72 -8.97 -17.06
CA GLY A 11 -5.97 -8.19 -18.04
C GLY A 11 -4.71 -7.50 -17.49
N TRP A 12 -4.49 -7.48 -16.18
CA TRP A 12 -3.29 -6.94 -15.57
C TRP A 12 -2.18 -7.99 -15.45
N ASN A 13 -0.95 -7.55 -15.69
CA ASN A 13 0.27 -8.28 -15.33
C ASN A 13 0.80 -7.72 -14.02
N ILE A 14 0.49 -8.38 -12.90
CA ILE A 14 0.86 -7.96 -11.56
C ILE A 14 2.24 -8.50 -11.23
N GLN A 15 3.20 -7.60 -11.04
CA GLN A 15 4.57 -7.96 -10.68
C GLN A 15 4.69 -8.10 -9.17
N TYR A 16 5.27 -9.21 -8.72
CA TYR A 16 5.46 -9.50 -7.31
C TYR A 16 6.74 -10.29 -7.05
N ASP A 17 7.11 -10.38 -5.77
CA ASP A 17 8.21 -11.22 -5.31
C ASP A 17 7.84 -11.88 -3.97
N LEU A 18 8.35 -13.11 -3.77
CA LEU A 18 8.25 -13.86 -2.52
C LEU A 18 9.65 -14.03 -1.93
N ARG A 19 10.06 -13.06 -1.11
CA ARG A 19 11.38 -13.02 -0.50
C ARG A 19 11.45 -13.87 0.75
N ARG A 20 12.59 -14.53 0.94
CA ARG A 20 12.85 -15.32 2.15
C ARG A 20 14.19 -14.94 2.75
N SER A 21 14.24 -14.88 4.07
CA SER A 21 15.52 -14.74 4.79
C SER A 21 16.43 -15.92 4.50
N ILE A 22 17.71 -15.66 4.29
CA ILE A 22 18.72 -16.70 4.03
C ILE A 22 18.77 -17.73 5.18
N ASN A 23 18.52 -17.29 6.40
CA ASN A 23 18.52 -18.12 7.61
C ASN A 23 17.31 -19.07 7.73
N THR A 24 16.30 -18.98 6.86
CA THR A 24 15.12 -19.88 6.89
C THR A 24 15.43 -21.29 6.37
N VAL A 25 16.54 -21.48 5.66
CA VAL A 25 16.94 -22.80 5.10
C VAL A 25 17.37 -23.76 6.24
N ALA A 26 17.78 -23.27 7.40
CA ALA A 26 18.24 -24.06 8.54
C ALA A 26 17.25 -24.07 9.73
N SER A 27 16.18 -23.29 9.72
CA SER A 27 15.21 -23.20 10.81
C SER A 27 13.90 -23.93 10.48
N ASN A 28 13.33 -24.49 11.51
CA ASN A 28 12.05 -25.21 11.47
C ASN A 28 10.97 -24.39 10.69
N PRO A 29 10.35 -24.95 9.64
CA PRO A 29 9.33 -24.25 8.82
C PRO A 29 8.18 -23.64 9.64
N THR A 30 7.90 -24.18 10.81
CA THR A 30 6.84 -23.72 11.73
C THR A 30 7.14 -22.38 12.41
N LYS A 31 8.33 -21.82 12.24
CA LYS A 31 8.74 -20.54 12.84
C LYS A 31 8.84 -19.38 11.85
N THR A 32 8.63 -19.62 10.55
CA THR A 32 8.72 -18.58 9.54
C THR A 32 7.44 -17.74 9.56
N LYS A 33 7.57 -16.44 9.85
CA LYS A 33 6.45 -15.50 9.83
C LYS A 33 6.24 -14.96 8.41
N CYS A 34 4.99 -14.99 7.95
CA CYS A 34 4.60 -14.48 6.65
C CYS A 34 4.20 -12.99 6.77
N LEU A 35 4.78 -12.15 5.93
CA LEU A 35 4.51 -10.72 5.87
C LEU A 35 4.04 -10.35 4.47
N VAL A 36 3.15 -9.35 4.38
CA VAL A 36 2.73 -8.77 3.09
C VAL A 36 2.83 -7.25 3.18
N PHE A 37 3.48 -6.65 2.20
CA PHE A 37 3.61 -5.21 2.07
C PHE A 37 2.72 -4.70 0.95
N VAL A 38 1.85 -3.73 1.27
CA VAL A 38 0.91 -3.11 0.32
C VAL A 38 1.16 -1.61 0.32
N HIS A 39 1.65 -1.10 -0.82
CA HIS A 39 2.00 0.31 -0.98
C HIS A 39 0.77 1.18 -1.29
N GLY A 40 0.94 2.49 -1.14
CA GLY A 40 -0.08 3.49 -1.43
C GLY A 40 0.09 4.17 -2.80
N THR A 41 -0.63 5.28 -2.97
CA THR A 41 -0.66 6.08 -4.19
C THR A 41 0.09 7.41 -4.01
N PRO A 42 0.86 7.91 -4.98
CA PRO A 42 1.22 7.30 -6.27
C PRO A 42 2.52 6.50 -6.22
N TRP A 43 2.72 5.71 -5.19
CA TRP A 43 3.98 5.02 -4.90
C TRP A 43 4.10 3.68 -5.66
N SER A 44 5.13 2.94 -5.33
CA SER A 44 5.30 1.52 -5.65
C SER A 44 5.90 0.81 -4.43
N SER A 45 6.03 -0.49 -4.51
CA SER A 45 6.64 -1.30 -3.45
C SER A 45 8.04 -0.87 -3.03
N ILE A 46 8.72 -0.06 -3.85
CA ILE A 46 10.08 0.43 -3.59
C ILE A 46 10.20 1.20 -2.27
N VAL A 47 9.11 1.87 -1.83
CA VAL A 47 9.10 2.64 -0.57
C VAL A 47 9.40 1.78 0.65
N PHE A 48 9.13 0.47 0.55
CA PHE A 48 9.39 -0.49 1.62
C PHE A 48 10.75 -1.19 1.53
N LYS A 49 11.57 -0.88 0.51
CA LYS A 49 12.85 -1.57 0.31
C LYS A 49 13.72 -1.59 1.58
N PRO A 50 13.94 -0.45 2.29
CA PRO A 50 14.81 -0.45 3.48
C PRO A 50 14.29 -1.36 4.59
N ILE A 51 13.00 -1.32 4.91
CA ILE A 51 12.43 -2.14 5.98
C ILE A 51 12.37 -3.62 5.60
N ILE A 52 12.12 -3.96 4.34
CA ILE A 52 12.15 -5.34 3.85
C ILE A 52 13.56 -5.92 3.97
N GLU A 53 14.59 -5.18 3.58
CA GLU A 53 15.99 -5.60 3.71
C GLU A 53 16.38 -5.81 5.18
N ALA A 54 15.97 -4.91 6.07
CA ALA A 54 16.20 -5.04 7.51
C ALA A 54 15.50 -6.28 8.11
N LEU A 55 14.27 -6.55 7.72
CA LEU A 55 13.52 -7.74 8.16
C LEU A 55 14.18 -9.04 7.68
N LEU A 56 14.55 -9.10 6.41
CA LEU A 56 15.22 -10.27 5.84
C LEU A 56 16.58 -10.56 6.47
N ALA A 57 17.30 -9.52 6.89
CA ALA A 57 18.57 -9.65 7.59
C ALA A 57 18.41 -10.15 9.05
N LYS A 58 17.29 -9.81 9.72
CA LYS A 58 17.08 -10.07 11.16
C LYS A 58 16.48 -11.43 11.44
N GLY A 59 15.48 -11.88 10.68
CA GLY A 59 14.68 -13.01 11.13
C GLY A 59 14.19 -13.96 10.05
N PRO A 60 13.53 -15.05 10.44
CA PRO A 60 12.98 -16.03 9.52
C PRO A 60 11.64 -15.52 8.96
N TYR A 61 11.71 -14.57 8.05
CA TYR A 61 10.54 -14.01 7.39
C TYR A 61 10.38 -14.55 5.96
N GLN A 62 9.13 -14.76 5.57
CA GLN A 62 8.70 -14.86 4.17
C GLN A 62 7.87 -13.62 3.85
N ILE A 63 8.29 -12.85 2.86
CA ILE A 63 7.72 -11.54 2.55
C ILE A 63 7.15 -11.55 1.13
N LEU A 64 5.83 -11.37 1.01
CA LEU A 64 5.20 -11.00 -0.24
C LEU A 64 5.28 -9.50 -0.41
N VAL A 65 5.82 -9.07 -1.54
CA VAL A 65 5.83 -7.67 -1.98
C VAL A 65 5.40 -7.61 -3.44
N TYR A 66 4.56 -6.64 -3.79
CA TYR A 66 4.04 -6.50 -5.15
C TYR A 66 3.72 -5.03 -5.45
N ASP A 67 3.63 -4.70 -6.73
CA ASP A 67 3.10 -3.41 -7.16
C ASP A 67 1.62 -3.56 -7.50
N LEU A 68 0.81 -2.63 -7.01
CA LEU A 68 -0.63 -2.57 -7.30
C LEU A 68 -0.88 -2.48 -8.81
N PRO A 69 -1.96 -3.10 -9.36
CA PRO A 69 -2.37 -2.90 -10.74
C PRO A 69 -2.39 -1.43 -11.16
N GLY A 70 -1.63 -1.11 -12.20
CA GLY A 70 -1.49 0.26 -12.70
C GLY A 70 -0.36 1.07 -12.09
N TYR A 71 0.42 0.50 -11.16
CA TYR A 71 1.53 1.16 -10.45
C TYR A 71 2.87 0.48 -10.73
N GLY A 72 3.94 1.19 -10.50
CA GLY A 72 5.30 0.67 -10.53
C GLY A 72 5.59 -0.22 -11.73
N GLN A 73 5.95 -1.48 -11.49
CA GLN A 73 6.21 -2.50 -12.50
C GLN A 73 4.93 -3.19 -13.01
N SER A 74 3.76 -2.96 -12.38
CA SER A 74 2.46 -3.57 -12.72
C SER A 74 1.61 -2.68 -13.63
N GLN A 75 2.20 -1.85 -14.50
CA GLN A 75 1.46 -0.94 -15.37
C GLN A 75 0.92 -1.59 -16.65
N ALA A 76 1.41 -2.78 -17.00
CA ALA A 76 1.00 -3.46 -18.23
C ALA A 76 -0.42 -4.02 -18.13
N TYR A 77 -1.33 -3.46 -18.92
CA TYR A 77 -2.70 -3.90 -19.05
C TYR A 77 -2.95 -4.44 -20.46
N ASN A 78 -3.33 -5.69 -20.56
CA ASN A 78 -3.66 -6.38 -21.81
C ASN A 78 -5.07 -6.96 -21.67
N PRO A 79 -6.12 -6.25 -22.11
CA PRO A 79 -7.48 -6.75 -22.01
C PRO A 79 -7.64 -8.01 -22.83
N ASP A 80 -8.19 -9.06 -22.23
CA ASP A 80 -8.68 -10.17 -23.00
C ASP A 80 -9.80 -9.69 -23.91
N THR A 81 -9.87 -10.22 -25.14
CA THR A 81 -10.80 -9.80 -26.21
C THR A 81 -12.29 -9.83 -25.80
N ASN A 82 -12.61 -10.41 -24.64
CA ASN A 82 -13.96 -10.55 -24.10
C ASN A 82 -14.26 -9.63 -22.89
N THR A 83 -13.31 -8.83 -22.41
CA THR A 83 -13.55 -7.94 -21.27
C THR A 83 -14.09 -6.58 -21.73
N THR A 84 -15.40 -6.39 -21.59
CA THR A 84 -16.13 -5.13 -21.88
C THR A 84 -16.04 -4.10 -20.74
N THR A 85 -15.14 -4.24 -19.79
CA THR A 85 -15.03 -3.35 -18.61
C THR A 85 -13.98 -2.27 -18.84
N SER A 86 -14.25 -1.34 -19.76
CA SER A 86 -13.48 -0.11 -19.80
C SER A 86 -14.41 1.09 -19.60
N LYS A 87 -14.21 1.89 -18.58
CA LYS A 87 -14.55 3.31 -18.65
C LYS A 87 -13.77 3.81 -19.87
N ALA A 88 -14.45 4.30 -20.91
CA ALA A 88 -13.92 4.51 -22.26
C ALA A 88 -12.58 5.26 -22.35
N ASP A 89 -12.26 6.08 -21.33
CA ASP A 89 -11.07 6.95 -21.30
C ASP A 89 -9.83 6.31 -20.64
N PHE A 90 -10.01 5.35 -19.72
CA PHE A 90 -8.93 4.72 -18.96
C PHE A 90 -9.14 3.20 -18.90
N PRO A 91 -8.55 2.44 -19.85
CA PRO A 91 -8.63 1.00 -19.83
C PRO A 91 -7.91 0.41 -18.60
N GLY A 92 -8.52 -0.64 -18.04
CA GLY A 92 -8.05 -1.28 -16.81
C GLY A 92 -8.58 -0.58 -15.55
N ASP A 93 -9.14 -1.40 -14.65
CA ASP A 93 -9.65 -0.91 -13.37
C ASP A 93 -8.50 -0.83 -12.34
N THR A 94 -8.38 0.31 -11.67
CA THR A 94 -7.43 0.57 -10.57
C THR A 94 -8.14 1.12 -9.33
N SER A 95 -9.47 0.99 -9.27
CA SER A 95 -10.26 1.40 -8.10
C SER A 95 -9.84 0.62 -6.85
N VAL A 96 -10.12 1.17 -5.68
CA VAL A 96 -9.82 0.48 -4.40
C VAL A 96 -10.53 -0.85 -4.29
N LYS A 97 -11.76 -0.93 -4.80
CA LYS A 97 -12.51 -2.18 -4.89
C LYS A 97 -11.77 -3.23 -5.72
N PHE A 98 -11.26 -2.84 -6.89
CA PHE A 98 -10.49 -3.74 -7.75
C PHE A 98 -9.17 -4.15 -7.10
N GLN A 99 -8.44 -3.20 -6.51
CA GLN A 99 -7.19 -3.47 -5.80
C GLN A 99 -7.39 -4.48 -4.65
N ALA A 100 -8.49 -4.35 -3.89
CA ALA A 100 -8.81 -5.27 -2.80
C ALA A 100 -9.12 -6.68 -3.32
N THR A 101 -9.87 -6.78 -4.44
CA THR A 101 -10.12 -8.06 -5.12
C THR A 101 -8.82 -8.69 -5.60
N THR A 102 -7.95 -7.88 -6.20
CA THR A 102 -6.63 -8.33 -6.67
C THR A 102 -5.76 -8.83 -5.53
N LEU A 103 -5.71 -8.11 -4.41
CA LEU A 103 -4.96 -8.54 -3.22
C LEU A 103 -5.49 -9.90 -2.73
N ALA A 104 -6.80 -10.07 -2.63
CA ALA A 104 -7.39 -11.33 -2.18
C ALA A 104 -7.03 -12.51 -3.10
N GLU A 105 -7.09 -12.31 -4.43
CA GLU A 105 -6.75 -13.35 -5.40
C GLU A 105 -5.25 -13.62 -5.46
N LEU A 106 -4.40 -12.59 -5.30
CA LEU A 106 -2.95 -12.78 -5.20
C LEU A 106 -2.56 -13.57 -3.94
N LEU A 107 -3.15 -13.24 -2.79
CA LEU A 107 -2.92 -13.97 -1.53
C LEU A 107 -3.32 -15.44 -1.66
N LYS A 108 -4.45 -15.72 -2.31
CA LYS A 108 -4.89 -17.08 -2.61
C LYS A 108 -3.93 -17.80 -3.57
N HIS A 109 -3.44 -17.09 -4.60
CA HIS A 109 -2.48 -17.65 -5.57
C HIS A 109 -1.16 -18.08 -4.93
N VAL A 110 -0.72 -17.36 -3.88
CA VAL A 110 0.54 -17.64 -3.16
C VAL A 110 0.35 -18.36 -1.83
N ASP A 111 -0.86 -18.90 -1.56
CA ASP A 111 -1.22 -19.62 -0.34
C ASP A 111 -1.00 -18.83 0.95
N LEU A 112 -1.33 -17.52 0.93
CA LEU A 112 -1.21 -16.60 2.08
C LEU A 112 -2.54 -15.95 2.47
N ASP A 113 -3.69 -16.54 2.14
CA ASP A 113 -5.02 -15.98 2.41
C ASP A 113 -5.55 -16.28 3.83
N GLY A 114 -4.80 -17.03 4.63
CA GLY A 114 -5.17 -17.41 6.00
C GLY A 114 -6.36 -18.38 6.07
N LYS A 115 -6.62 -19.15 5.00
CA LYS A 115 -7.73 -20.13 4.94
C LYS A 115 -7.22 -21.56 4.96
N GLY A 116 -7.98 -22.44 5.62
CA GLY A 116 -7.58 -23.83 5.74
C GLY A 116 -6.23 -23.98 6.45
N SER A 117 -5.24 -24.54 5.73
CA SER A 117 -3.85 -24.68 6.22
C SER A 117 -2.94 -23.53 5.83
N ASN A 118 -3.44 -22.56 5.03
CA ASN A 118 -2.64 -21.42 4.60
C ASN A 118 -2.36 -20.48 5.79
N PRO A 119 -1.12 -20.00 5.95
CA PRO A 119 -0.81 -19.06 7.02
C PRO A 119 -1.53 -17.73 6.83
N ALA A 120 -1.99 -17.15 7.94
CA ALA A 120 -2.47 -15.78 7.98
C ALA A 120 -1.26 -14.84 8.09
N PRO A 121 -1.00 -13.98 7.09
CA PRO A 121 0.15 -13.09 7.13
C PRO A 121 -0.09 -11.88 8.04
N ALA A 122 0.99 -11.30 8.56
CA ALA A 122 0.95 -9.93 9.07
C ALA A 122 1.03 -8.95 7.89
N ILE A 123 0.14 -7.97 7.87
CA ILE A 123 0.06 -6.98 6.79
C ILE A 123 0.69 -5.67 7.22
N ILE A 124 1.49 -5.07 6.34
CA ILE A 124 1.98 -3.70 6.45
C ILE A 124 1.43 -2.90 5.27
N ALA A 125 0.53 -1.99 5.55
CA ALA A 125 -0.18 -1.18 4.56
C ALA A 125 0.17 0.30 4.72
N HIS A 126 0.32 1.01 3.60
CA HIS A 126 0.59 2.45 3.59
C HIS A 126 -0.47 3.18 2.76
N ASP A 127 -0.96 4.33 3.25
CA ASP A 127 -1.89 5.24 2.57
C ASP A 127 -3.21 4.52 2.18
N ILE A 128 -3.62 4.59 0.93
CA ILE A 128 -4.80 3.93 0.35
C ILE A 128 -4.81 2.40 0.59
N ALA A 129 -3.64 1.81 0.79
CA ALA A 129 -3.56 0.38 1.06
C ALA A 129 -4.24 -0.02 2.37
N GLY A 130 -4.36 0.88 3.36
CA GLY A 130 -5.17 0.60 4.54
C GLY A 130 -6.62 0.26 4.18
N THR A 131 -7.23 1.04 3.29
CA THR A 131 -8.59 0.78 2.80
C THR A 131 -8.66 -0.49 1.95
N ILE A 132 -7.65 -0.73 1.08
CA ILE A 132 -7.56 -1.96 0.26
C ILE A 132 -7.52 -3.20 1.16
N VAL A 133 -6.68 -3.18 2.18
CA VAL A 133 -6.51 -4.29 3.13
C VAL A 133 -7.76 -4.52 3.96
N LEU A 134 -8.40 -3.45 4.46
CA LEU A 134 -9.68 -3.57 5.17
C LEU A 134 -10.77 -4.18 4.28
N ARG A 135 -10.87 -3.78 3.01
CA ARG A 135 -11.81 -4.39 2.07
C ARG A 135 -11.51 -5.87 1.82
N ALA A 136 -10.24 -6.23 1.60
CA ALA A 136 -9.84 -7.63 1.42
C ALA A 136 -10.20 -8.47 2.65
N HIS A 137 -10.00 -7.94 3.86
CA HIS A 137 -10.34 -8.61 5.12
C HIS A 137 -11.85 -8.75 5.35
N LEU A 138 -12.61 -7.68 5.10
CA LEU A 138 -14.02 -7.57 5.48
C LEU A 138 -14.97 -8.08 4.39
N LEU A 139 -14.62 -7.89 3.10
CA LEU A 139 -15.50 -8.20 1.97
C LEU A 139 -15.03 -9.37 1.10
N HIS A 140 -13.74 -9.77 1.20
CA HIS A 140 -13.19 -10.93 0.50
C HIS A 140 -12.75 -12.05 1.44
N ASP A 141 -13.03 -11.89 2.74
CA ASP A 141 -12.77 -12.89 3.78
C ASP A 141 -11.31 -13.37 3.85
N CYS A 142 -10.36 -12.45 3.57
CA CYS A 142 -8.95 -12.72 3.83
C CYS A 142 -8.69 -12.70 5.34
N ASN A 143 -7.95 -13.68 5.86
CA ASN A 143 -7.57 -13.70 7.27
C ASN A 143 -6.13 -13.22 7.43
N PHE A 144 -5.95 -12.28 8.35
CA PHE A 144 -4.65 -11.71 8.70
C PHE A 144 -4.31 -12.01 10.16
N ASP A 145 -3.03 -12.24 10.43
CA ASP A 145 -2.52 -12.35 11.80
C ASP A 145 -2.62 -11.00 12.51
N THR A 146 -2.10 -9.96 11.86
CA THR A 146 -2.17 -8.57 12.33
C THR A 146 -2.14 -7.60 11.15
N ILE A 147 -2.58 -6.36 11.37
CA ILE A 147 -2.48 -5.27 10.40
C ILE A 147 -1.72 -4.09 11.02
N LEU A 148 -0.66 -3.62 10.37
CA LEU A 148 -0.06 -2.32 10.62
C LEU A 148 -0.45 -1.38 9.48
N MET A 149 -1.11 -0.28 9.80
CA MET A 149 -1.49 0.77 8.84
C MET A 149 -0.67 2.02 9.12
N ALA A 150 0.12 2.45 8.13
CA ALA A 150 0.88 3.69 8.16
C ALA A 150 0.23 4.73 7.27
N GLU A 151 0.03 5.94 7.76
CA GLU A 151 -0.53 7.07 6.99
C GLU A 151 -1.81 6.71 6.24
N SER A 152 -2.73 5.93 6.84
CA SER A 152 -3.86 5.39 6.11
C SER A 152 -5.15 6.14 6.41
N ASN A 153 -5.70 6.83 5.40
CA ASN A 153 -7.03 7.43 5.47
C ASN A 153 -8.11 6.42 5.05
N CYS A 154 -8.76 5.82 6.03
CA CYS A 154 -9.83 4.85 5.80
C CYS A 154 -11.24 5.43 6.02
N VAL A 155 -11.38 6.75 6.09
CA VAL A 155 -12.66 7.46 6.30
C VAL A 155 -12.85 8.58 5.28
N LEU A 156 -14.08 9.10 5.16
CA LEU A 156 -14.42 10.16 4.22
C LEU A 156 -14.37 11.56 4.89
N PRO A 157 -14.15 12.62 4.10
CA PRO A 157 -13.87 12.69 2.66
C PRO A 157 -12.46 12.21 2.32
N TRP A 158 -12.31 11.73 1.09
CA TRP A 158 -11.08 11.13 0.62
C TRP A 158 -10.35 12.04 -0.38
N GLY A 159 -9.02 12.13 -0.24
CA GLY A 159 -8.15 12.97 -1.06
C GLY A 159 -8.16 14.45 -0.66
N ASP A 160 -7.08 15.10 -0.98
CA ASP A 160 -6.87 16.55 -0.85
C ASP A 160 -7.38 17.35 -2.05
N GLY A 161 -7.02 18.63 -2.10
CA GLY A 161 -7.41 19.53 -3.19
C GLY A 161 -6.88 19.10 -4.55
N PHE A 162 -5.61 18.65 -4.63
CA PHE A 162 -5.01 18.16 -5.87
C PHE A 162 -5.69 16.88 -6.37
N TYR A 163 -5.89 15.90 -5.50
CA TYR A 163 -6.54 14.64 -5.85
C TYR A 163 -7.98 14.85 -6.33
N LYS A 164 -8.74 15.72 -5.64
CA LYS A 164 -10.11 16.06 -6.03
C LYS A 164 -10.15 16.72 -7.40
N LEU A 165 -9.23 17.65 -7.67
CA LEU A 165 -9.13 18.31 -8.97
C LEU A 165 -8.75 17.31 -10.07
N ALA A 166 -7.73 16.50 -9.87
CA ALA A 166 -7.30 15.52 -10.87
C ALA A 166 -8.38 14.46 -11.15
N ARG A 167 -9.16 14.07 -10.13
CA ARG A 167 -10.30 13.16 -10.25
C ARG A 167 -11.46 13.77 -11.02
N SER A 168 -11.76 15.06 -10.84
CA SER A 168 -12.85 15.75 -11.53
C SER A 168 -12.50 16.13 -12.98
N GLU A 169 -11.22 16.43 -13.26
CA GLU A 169 -10.73 16.93 -14.53
C GLU A 169 -9.60 16.07 -15.13
N PRO A 170 -9.75 14.75 -15.22
CA PRO A 170 -8.64 13.86 -15.57
C PRO A 170 -8.09 14.13 -16.97
N GLN A 171 -8.94 14.50 -17.94
CA GLN A 171 -8.52 14.80 -19.30
C GLN A 171 -7.64 16.05 -19.41
N THR A 172 -7.76 16.98 -18.47
CA THR A 172 -6.86 18.15 -18.38
C THR A 172 -5.45 17.70 -18.05
N PHE A 173 -5.29 16.80 -17.07
CA PHE A 173 -3.98 16.27 -16.67
C PHE A 173 -3.35 15.36 -17.73
N VAL A 174 -4.15 14.53 -18.42
CA VAL A 174 -3.65 13.71 -19.55
C VAL A 174 -3.13 14.56 -20.70
N LYS A 175 -3.64 15.77 -20.89
CA LYS A 175 -3.24 16.68 -21.98
C LYS A 175 -2.09 17.60 -21.61
N LEU A 176 -1.61 17.62 -20.38
CA LEU A 176 -0.45 18.42 -20.01
C LEU A 176 0.77 18.00 -20.85
N PRO A 177 1.61 18.95 -21.27
CA PRO A 177 2.91 18.60 -21.83
C PRO A 177 3.71 17.71 -20.86
N PRO A 178 4.41 16.65 -21.33
CA PRO A 178 5.05 15.67 -20.45
C PRO A 178 5.96 16.28 -19.38
N LYS A 179 6.76 17.27 -19.71
CA LYS A 179 7.63 17.98 -18.74
C LYS A 179 6.86 18.79 -17.69
N ILE A 180 5.67 19.26 -18.03
CA ILE A 180 4.82 19.96 -17.07
C ILE A 180 4.20 18.95 -16.11
N LEU A 181 3.72 17.79 -16.60
CA LEU A 181 3.23 16.74 -15.74
C LEU A 181 4.36 16.19 -14.84
N GLU A 182 5.57 16.00 -15.37
CA GLU A 182 6.73 15.60 -14.57
C GLU A 182 6.95 16.55 -13.39
N ALA A 183 6.92 17.87 -13.62
CA ALA A 183 7.05 18.86 -12.56
C ALA A 183 5.91 18.73 -11.51
N VAL A 184 4.69 18.46 -11.95
CA VAL A 184 3.55 18.21 -11.06
C VAL A 184 3.77 16.95 -10.23
N VAL A 185 4.19 15.84 -10.84
CA VAL A 185 4.48 14.58 -10.15
C VAL A 185 5.55 14.78 -9.09
N ARG A 186 6.66 15.48 -9.43
CA ARG A 186 7.74 15.78 -8.46
C ARG A 186 7.24 16.64 -7.32
N ALA A 187 6.44 17.66 -7.59
CA ALA A 187 5.84 18.49 -6.55
C ALA A 187 4.90 17.67 -5.62
N VAL A 188 4.13 16.73 -6.17
CA VAL A 188 3.31 15.79 -5.38
C VAL A 188 4.19 14.94 -4.47
N ILE A 189 5.29 14.37 -4.99
CA ILE A 189 6.24 13.56 -4.21
C ILE A 189 6.86 14.40 -3.08
N GLN A 190 7.32 15.61 -3.39
CA GLN A 190 7.93 16.51 -2.42
C GLN A 190 6.95 16.91 -1.31
N SER A 191 5.68 17.13 -1.64
CA SER A 191 4.64 17.50 -0.66
C SER A 191 4.31 16.37 0.34
N ALA A 192 4.69 15.13 0.02
CA ALA A 192 4.47 13.98 0.88
C ALA A 192 5.52 13.79 1.96
N CYS A 193 6.67 14.45 1.85
CA CYS A 193 7.75 14.35 2.83
C CYS A 193 7.79 15.57 3.75
N HIS A 194 8.20 15.35 4.98
CA HIS A 194 8.51 16.43 5.93
C HIS A 194 9.82 17.13 5.56
N ASP A 195 10.87 16.37 5.24
CA ASP A 195 12.15 16.92 4.78
C ASP A 195 12.45 16.51 3.33
N VAL A 196 12.24 17.44 2.41
CA VAL A 196 12.50 17.23 0.96
C VAL A 196 13.95 16.83 0.67
N LYS A 197 14.92 17.20 1.52
CA LYS A 197 16.33 16.83 1.34
C LYS A 197 16.56 15.31 1.41
N VAL A 198 15.73 14.59 2.13
CA VAL A 198 15.78 13.11 2.18
C VAL A 198 15.54 12.52 0.80
N LEU A 199 14.63 13.08 0.03
CA LEU A 199 14.33 12.65 -1.33
C LEU A 199 15.51 12.87 -2.27
N GLU A 200 16.14 14.03 -2.19
CA GLU A 200 17.28 14.41 -3.04
C GLU A 200 18.52 13.57 -2.75
N THR A 201 18.89 13.46 -1.47
CA THR A 201 20.16 12.84 -1.04
C THR A 201 20.20 11.35 -1.36
N ALA A 202 19.07 10.65 -1.25
CA ALA A 202 19.00 9.20 -1.45
C ALA A 202 18.49 8.81 -2.85
N GLY A 203 18.23 9.77 -3.75
CA GLY A 203 17.69 9.50 -5.08
C GLY A 203 16.24 8.99 -5.08
N TRP A 204 15.52 9.22 -3.97
CA TRP A 204 14.14 8.78 -3.83
C TRP A 204 13.20 9.51 -4.77
N GLU A 205 13.40 10.80 -5.00
CA GLU A 205 12.54 11.57 -5.90
C GLU A 205 12.48 10.95 -7.29
N ASP A 206 13.65 10.63 -7.88
CA ASP A 206 13.71 9.96 -9.18
C ASP A 206 13.10 8.55 -9.14
N ALA A 207 13.38 7.78 -8.10
CA ALA A 207 12.83 6.44 -7.95
C ALA A 207 11.30 6.43 -7.89
N LEU A 208 10.70 7.44 -7.26
CA LEU A 208 9.24 7.59 -7.13
C LEU A 208 8.59 8.23 -8.35
N ALA A 209 9.29 9.15 -9.04
CA ALA A 209 8.78 9.82 -10.23
C ALA A 209 8.87 8.95 -11.50
N ASN A 210 9.96 8.18 -11.66
CA ASN A 210 10.26 7.41 -12.88
C ASN A 210 9.11 6.53 -13.39
N PRO A 211 8.27 5.88 -12.57
CA PRO A 211 7.13 5.11 -13.08
C PRO A 211 6.09 5.95 -13.84
N TRP A 212 6.06 7.26 -13.61
CA TRP A 212 5.02 8.17 -14.10
C TRP A 212 5.46 9.11 -15.21
N VAL A 213 6.79 9.22 -15.42
CA VAL A 213 7.36 10.19 -16.37
C VAL A 213 7.98 9.47 -17.56
N ASP A 214 7.74 10.02 -18.74
CA ASP A 214 8.35 9.57 -20.00
C ASP A 214 9.61 10.39 -20.28
N ALA A 215 10.73 10.00 -19.68
CA ALA A 215 12.00 10.74 -19.75
C ALA A 215 12.45 11.05 -21.20
N ASP A 216 12.10 10.18 -22.16
CA ASP A 216 12.53 10.28 -23.56
C ASP A 216 11.40 10.57 -24.54
N GLY A 217 10.17 10.82 -24.06
CA GLY A 217 9.00 10.99 -24.92
C GLY A 217 8.62 9.73 -25.72
N ALA A 218 9.28 8.62 -25.47
CA ALA A 218 9.13 7.36 -26.23
C ALA A 218 7.90 6.52 -25.78
N GLY A 219 7.38 6.79 -24.58
CA GLY A 219 6.25 6.03 -23.99
C GLY A 219 4.86 6.45 -24.49
N GLY A 220 4.76 7.36 -25.43
CA GLY A 220 3.47 7.74 -26.03
C GLY A 220 2.43 8.31 -25.04
N GLY A 221 2.86 8.74 -23.83
CA GLY A 221 1.97 9.25 -22.79
C GLY A 221 1.30 8.15 -21.93
N ASP A 222 1.72 6.89 -22.04
CA ASP A 222 1.09 5.79 -21.30
C ASP A 222 1.35 5.89 -19.80
N ARG A 223 2.54 6.32 -19.39
CA ARG A 223 2.89 6.54 -17.97
C ARG A 223 2.11 7.70 -17.36
N GLN A 224 2.01 8.82 -18.11
CA GLN A 224 1.17 9.96 -17.75
C GLN A 224 -0.29 9.53 -17.59
N ARG A 225 -0.80 8.77 -18.55
CA ARG A 225 -2.17 8.23 -18.51
C ARG A 225 -2.37 7.29 -17.31
N SER A 226 -1.37 6.47 -16.98
CA SER A 226 -1.40 5.60 -15.79
C SER A 226 -1.44 6.40 -14.50
N PHE A 227 -0.65 7.46 -14.36
CA PHE A 227 -0.70 8.37 -13.21
C PHE A 227 -2.10 8.98 -13.03
N VAL A 228 -2.70 9.48 -14.11
CA VAL A 228 -4.02 10.11 -14.04
C VAL A 228 -5.12 9.09 -13.78
N ARG A 229 -5.04 7.90 -14.40
CA ARG A 229 -6.04 6.83 -14.25
C ARG A 229 -6.27 6.44 -12.80
N GLN A 230 -5.22 6.19 -12.04
CA GLN A 230 -5.34 5.77 -10.64
C GLN A 230 -6.08 6.81 -9.78
N ILE A 231 -5.87 8.11 -10.05
CA ILE A 231 -6.57 9.18 -9.33
C ILE A 231 -8.02 9.29 -9.82
N ALA A 232 -8.23 9.23 -11.13
CA ALA A 232 -9.54 9.35 -11.74
C ALA A 232 -10.51 8.22 -11.34
N GLN A 233 -9.98 7.05 -11.02
CA GLN A 233 -10.76 5.87 -10.63
C GLN A 233 -10.93 5.72 -9.11
N ALA A 234 -10.37 6.63 -8.30
CA ALA A 234 -10.66 6.68 -6.87
C ALA A 234 -12.15 6.98 -6.65
N ASP A 235 -12.83 6.11 -5.90
CA ASP A 235 -14.27 6.19 -5.66
C ASP A 235 -14.56 6.21 -4.16
N ASP A 236 -15.23 7.29 -3.69
CA ASP A 236 -15.64 7.42 -2.29
C ASP A 236 -16.61 6.31 -1.88
N GLY A 237 -17.38 5.75 -2.84
CA GLY A 237 -18.26 4.62 -2.62
C GLY A 237 -17.56 3.36 -2.12
N ASP A 238 -16.29 3.17 -2.53
CA ASP A 238 -15.48 2.04 -2.08
C ASP A 238 -15.13 2.11 -0.58
N VAL A 239 -15.16 3.30 0.01
CA VAL A 239 -14.98 3.53 1.45
C VAL A 239 -16.33 3.56 2.14
N ALA A 240 -17.33 4.27 1.58
CA ALA A 240 -18.66 4.43 2.14
C ALA A 240 -19.32 3.08 2.42
N GLU A 241 -19.19 2.11 1.52
CA GLU A 241 -19.72 0.75 1.67
C GLU A 241 -19.31 0.08 3.00
N MET A 242 -18.07 0.30 3.44
CA MET A 242 -17.60 -0.26 4.71
C MET A 242 -18.02 0.58 5.92
N LEU A 243 -18.09 1.91 5.76
CA LEU A 243 -18.46 2.84 6.84
C LEU A 243 -19.95 2.73 7.16
N GLU A 244 -20.83 2.77 6.14
CA GLU A 244 -22.28 2.69 6.28
C GLU A 244 -22.72 1.34 6.85
N GLY A 245 -22.03 0.26 6.46
CA GLY A 245 -22.26 -1.07 7.03
C GLY A 245 -21.71 -1.28 8.43
N GLY A 246 -21.01 -0.32 9.00
CA GLY A 246 -20.32 -0.44 10.30
C GLY A 246 -19.29 -1.59 10.33
N LEU A 247 -18.69 -1.91 9.16
CA LEU A 247 -17.91 -3.12 9.01
C LEU A 247 -16.57 -3.05 9.76
N TYR A 248 -16.04 -1.86 10.02
CA TYR A 248 -14.74 -1.72 10.73
C TYR A 248 -14.74 -2.35 12.12
N ALA A 249 -15.89 -2.36 12.81
CA ALA A 249 -16.04 -3.06 14.08
C ALA A 249 -15.94 -4.59 13.97
N ARG A 250 -15.95 -5.14 12.75
CA ARG A 250 -15.83 -6.57 12.46
C ARG A 250 -14.42 -7.01 12.08
N VAL A 251 -13.43 -6.15 12.20
CA VAL A 251 -12.02 -6.51 12.00
C VAL A 251 -11.65 -7.59 13.01
N ARG A 252 -11.10 -8.70 12.51
CA ARG A 252 -10.89 -9.95 13.28
C ARG A 252 -9.47 -10.14 13.80
N CYS A 253 -8.60 -9.17 13.57
CA CYS A 253 -7.20 -9.21 14.01
C CYS A 253 -6.80 -7.90 14.70
N ASP A 254 -5.68 -7.95 15.40
CA ASP A 254 -5.13 -6.76 16.05
C ASP A 254 -4.57 -5.77 15.02
N VAL A 255 -4.79 -4.48 15.27
CA VAL A 255 -4.38 -3.39 14.38
C VAL A 255 -3.43 -2.45 15.11
N LYS A 256 -2.36 -2.05 14.42
CA LYS A 256 -1.50 -0.92 14.79
C LYS A 256 -1.65 0.21 13.80
N ILE A 257 -1.76 1.44 14.30
CA ILE A 257 -1.76 2.66 13.49
C ILE A 257 -0.43 3.39 13.71
N VAL A 258 0.22 3.76 12.62
CA VAL A 258 1.42 4.61 12.61
C VAL A 258 1.10 5.86 11.80
N TRP A 259 1.47 7.05 12.31
CA TRP A 259 1.18 8.30 11.63
C TRP A 259 2.28 9.34 11.91
N GLY A 260 2.73 10.03 10.86
CA GLY A 260 3.69 11.11 10.94
C GLY A 260 2.99 12.41 11.34
N GLU A 261 3.49 13.07 12.39
CA GLU A 261 2.83 14.28 12.95
C GLU A 261 2.80 15.45 11.97
N GLU A 262 3.66 15.41 10.93
CA GLU A 262 3.77 16.45 9.89
C GLU A 262 3.12 16.03 8.56
N ASP A 263 2.28 14.98 8.57
CA ASP A 263 1.55 14.57 7.37
C ASP A 263 0.55 15.67 6.93
N GLN A 264 0.85 16.26 5.76
CA GLN A 264 0.02 17.32 5.17
C GLN A 264 -1.11 16.77 4.30
N TRP A 265 -1.09 15.46 3.99
CA TRP A 265 -2.09 14.83 3.14
C TRP A 265 -3.26 14.27 3.94
N ILE A 266 -2.96 13.64 5.08
CA ILE A 266 -3.97 13.02 5.93
C ILE A 266 -4.00 13.73 7.29
N PRO A 267 -4.97 14.63 7.51
CA PRO A 267 -5.08 15.33 8.78
C PRO A 267 -5.29 14.37 9.96
N ARG A 268 -4.70 14.69 11.10
CA ARG A 268 -4.82 13.93 12.35
C ARG A 268 -6.25 13.50 12.68
N ALA A 269 -7.23 14.37 12.47
CA ALA A 269 -8.63 14.05 12.73
C ALA A 269 -9.15 12.83 11.93
N ARG A 270 -8.59 12.56 10.74
CA ARG A 270 -8.95 11.36 9.94
C ARG A 270 -8.38 10.09 10.55
N ILE A 271 -7.17 10.18 11.07
CA ILE A 271 -6.54 9.06 11.78
C ILE A 271 -7.31 8.75 13.07
N GLU A 272 -7.67 9.78 13.84
CA GLU A 272 -8.47 9.63 15.06
C GLU A 272 -9.85 9.03 14.77
N GLU A 273 -10.52 9.46 13.70
CA GLU A 273 -11.79 8.85 13.26
C GLU A 273 -11.60 7.39 12.83
N THR A 274 -10.54 7.07 12.09
CA THR A 274 -10.21 5.68 11.71
C THR A 274 -10.01 4.81 12.95
N ILE A 275 -9.26 5.29 13.95
CA ILE A 275 -9.05 4.61 15.23
C ILE A 275 -10.39 4.37 15.93
N GLN A 276 -11.25 5.39 15.99
CA GLN A 276 -12.57 5.28 16.61
C GLN A 276 -13.44 4.22 15.91
N ARG A 277 -13.44 4.20 14.58
CA ARG A 277 -14.24 3.25 13.78
C ARG A 277 -13.76 1.80 13.93
N LEU A 278 -12.45 1.58 14.03
CA LEU A 278 -11.85 0.27 14.27
C LEU A 278 -12.02 -0.20 15.72
N GLY A 279 -12.15 0.74 16.65
CA GLY A 279 -12.46 0.49 18.07
C GLY A 279 -11.46 -0.46 18.73
N SER A 280 -11.96 -1.53 19.34
CA SER A 280 -11.14 -2.47 20.14
C SER A 280 -10.11 -3.26 19.33
N SER A 281 -10.19 -3.27 18.00
CA SER A 281 -9.17 -3.89 17.14
C SER A 281 -7.85 -3.12 17.17
N VAL A 282 -7.87 -1.80 17.41
CA VAL A 282 -6.65 -1.01 17.54
C VAL A 282 -6.00 -1.27 18.90
N LYS A 283 -4.81 -1.87 18.87
CA LYS A 283 -4.03 -2.20 20.06
C LYS A 283 -2.90 -1.22 20.34
N GLN A 284 -2.43 -0.55 19.30
CA GLN A 284 -1.34 0.41 19.38
C GLN A 284 -1.52 1.55 18.39
N THR A 285 -1.06 2.72 18.80
CA THR A 285 -0.88 3.90 17.96
C THR A 285 0.52 4.46 18.18
N ALA A 286 1.18 4.85 17.12
CA ALA A 286 2.46 5.54 17.16
C ALA A 286 2.38 6.81 16.31
N PHE A 287 2.61 7.95 16.95
CA PHE A 287 2.72 9.24 16.29
C PHE A 287 4.20 9.59 16.20
N ILE A 288 4.70 9.75 14.97
CA ILE A 288 6.14 9.91 14.70
C ILE A 288 6.43 11.36 14.39
N PRO A 289 7.17 12.07 15.26
CA PRO A 289 7.52 13.47 15.01
C PRO A 289 8.52 13.60 13.85
N ASN A 290 8.50 14.76 13.18
CA ASN A 290 9.34 15.08 12.02
C ASN A 290 9.16 14.07 10.86
N ALA A 291 7.96 13.56 10.66
CA ALA A 291 7.61 12.67 9.58
C ALA A 291 6.33 13.16 8.89
N GLY A 292 6.37 13.23 7.56
CA GLY A 292 5.23 13.48 6.70
C GLY A 292 4.54 12.17 6.28
N HIS A 293 3.85 12.22 5.15
CA HIS A 293 3.10 11.09 4.59
C HIS A 293 3.99 9.90 4.18
N LEU A 294 5.25 10.13 3.84
CA LEU A 294 6.23 9.08 3.58
C LEU A 294 7.08 8.78 4.83
N VAL A 295 6.42 8.42 5.94
CA VAL A 295 7.06 8.15 7.24
C VAL A 295 8.24 7.18 7.15
N MET A 296 8.17 6.18 6.26
CA MET A 296 9.23 5.20 6.04
C MET A 296 10.47 5.78 5.36
N LEU A 297 10.38 6.97 4.78
CA LEU A 297 11.50 7.70 4.17
C LEU A 297 11.98 8.85 5.07
N ASP A 298 11.07 9.59 5.70
CA ASP A 298 11.40 10.68 6.61
C ASP A 298 12.05 10.19 7.90
N GLN A 299 11.54 9.09 8.47
CA GLN A 299 12.00 8.53 9.75
C GLN A 299 12.17 6.99 9.66
N PRO A 300 13.07 6.49 8.78
CA PRO A 300 13.19 5.06 8.48
C PRO A 300 13.50 4.20 9.71
N GLU A 301 14.35 4.71 10.63
CA GLU A 301 14.71 3.98 11.84
C GLU A 301 13.54 3.88 12.82
N ARG A 302 12.78 4.97 12.98
CA ARG A 302 11.58 4.99 13.84
C ARG A 302 10.50 4.09 13.28
N PHE A 303 10.25 4.18 11.97
CA PHE A 303 9.31 3.27 11.31
C PHE A 303 9.72 1.81 11.46
N ALA A 304 11.01 1.50 11.30
CA ALA A 304 11.53 0.15 11.50
C ALA A 304 11.32 -0.34 12.93
N ILE A 305 11.57 0.49 13.95
CA ILE A 305 11.30 0.13 15.35
C ILE A 305 9.83 -0.21 15.54
N GLU A 306 8.90 0.60 15.02
CA GLU A 306 7.46 0.38 15.14
C GLU A 306 7.01 -0.92 14.47
N VAL A 307 7.60 -1.26 13.30
CA VAL A 307 7.33 -2.53 12.61
C VAL A 307 7.88 -3.71 13.41
N PHE A 308 9.15 -3.65 13.85
CA PHE A 308 9.76 -4.75 14.61
C PHE A 308 9.06 -5.01 15.95
N ASP A 309 8.76 -3.96 16.71
CA ASP A 309 8.07 -4.09 18.00
C ASP A 309 6.68 -4.71 17.82
N TRP A 310 5.98 -4.34 16.75
CA TRP A 310 4.69 -4.93 16.42
C TRP A 310 4.80 -6.42 16.10
N LEU A 311 5.77 -6.82 15.31
CA LEU A 311 5.97 -8.21 14.90
C LEU A 311 6.45 -9.10 16.04
N ILE A 312 7.33 -8.61 16.92
CA ILE A 312 7.91 -9.39 18.05
C ILE A 312 6.86 -9.70 19.13
N ARG A 313 5.92 -8.80 19.40
CA ARG A 313 4.88 -9.02 20.44
C ARG A 313 4.06 -10.28 20.22
N TYR A 314 3.95 -10.75 19.01
CA TYR A 314 3.24 -11.97 18.65
C TYR A 314 4.14 -13.22 18.63
N GLU A 315 5.45 -13.05 18.89
CA GLU A 315 6.41 -14.17 18.98
C GLU A 315 6.54 -14.70 20.42
N THR A 316 6.20 -13.91 21.43
CA THR A 316 6.25 -14.33 22.83
C THR A 316 4.95 -15.07 23.20
N PRO A 317 4.99 -16.37 23.57
CA PRO A 317 3.86 -17.01 24.25
C PRO A 317 3.51 -16.16 25.46
N LYS A 318 2.21 -15.85 25.66
CA LYS A 318 1.74 -15.23 26.91
C LYS A 318 2.14 -16.18 28.04
N CYS A 319 3.31 -15.95 28.66
CA CYS A 319 3.61 -16.50 29.97
C CYS A 319 2.62 -15.85 30.92
N PHE A 320 1.54 -16.56 31.24
CA PHE A 320 0.76 -16.28 32.42
C PHE A 320 1.69 -16.56 33.62
N ILE A 321 2.30 -15.49 34.15
CA ILE A 321 2.79 -15.53 35.51
C ILE A 321 1.55 -15.18 36.34
N ASP A 322 0.85 -16.25 36.80
CA ASP A 322 -0.08 -16.13 37.93
C ASP A 322 0.77 -15.81 39.15
N ILE A 323 0.67 -14.58 39.65
CA ILE A 323 1.14 -14.16 40.98
C ILE A 323 -0.08 -14.04 41.89
#